data_15a7dbb5e186f7de570d2fc1749ddd1f
#
_entry.id   15a7dbb5e186f7de570d2fc1749ddd1f
#
_cell.length_a   1.000
_cell.length_b   1.000
_cell.length_c   1.000
_cell.angle_alpha   90.00
_cell.angle_beta   90.00
_cell.angle_gamma   90.00
#
_symmetry.space_group_name_H-M   'P 1'
#
loop_
_entity.id
_entity.type
_entity.pdbx_description
1 polymer ?
#
loop_
_entity_poly.entity_id
_entity_poly.type
_entity_poly.pdbx_seq_one_letter_code
_entity_poly.pdbx_strand_id
1 'polypeptide(L)'
;MGMTLEQRFDLSGQVAIVTGGAGLLGAGYCHTLSAAGARVVVADIDGPAAEALAGAVTKASGVKSLAVRTDVADQASVRAMVESALAEFGRIDVLVNNAALDPKFDAAHAGSHASSFEELPLEAWQQSLAVNITGMFLCAQAVSRSMLSAGRGVIVNISSTYGLVGPDQRLYAREGRPTEYKPVTYTVAKAAVIGLTRYLATYFAGKGIRVNTMTPGGVFAGHDEEFVRRYSARTVLGRMAEKEEMSSALLFLVSDASSYMTGANLVVDGGWTAW
;
A
#
# COMPACT_ATOMS: atom_id res chain seq x y z
N MET A 1 8.07 34.15 -1.59
CA MET A 1 7.00 33.75 -0.67
C MET A 1 6.99 32.25 -0.59
N GLY A 2 6.93 31.67 0.60
CA GLY A 2 6.82 30.21 0.75
C GLY A 2 5.42 29.71 0.35
N MET A 3 5.32 28.41 0.02
CA MET A 3 4.01 27.75 -0.27
C MET A 3 3.10 27.85 0.95
N THR A 4 1.79 28.10 0.72
CA THR A 4 0.76 27.99 1.77
C THR A 4 0.58 26.53 2.21
N LEU A 5 -0.12 26.28 3.32
CA LEU A 5 -0.41 24.93 3.76
C LEU A 5 -1.23 24.16 2.71
N GLU A 6 -2.24 24.79 2.12
CA GLU A 6 -3.07 24.21 1.06
C GLU A 6 -2.24 23.82 -0.16
N GLN A 7 -1.35 24.71 -0.61
CA GLN A 7 -0.46 24.43 -1.74
C GLN A 7 0.47 23.25 -1.49
N ARG A 8 0.84 22.99 -0.22
CA ARG A 8 1.72 21.85 0.11
C ARG A 8 1.03 20.50 -0.06
N PHE A 9 -0.28 20.44 0.06
CA PHE A 9 -1.08 19.23 -0.12
C PHE A 9 -1.75 19.13 -1.49
N ASP A 10 -1.62 20.17 -2.34
CA ASP A 10 -2.18 20.19 -3.69
C ASP A 10 -1.41 19.25 -4.63
N LEU A 11 -2.14 18.33 -5.25
CA LEU A 11 -1.62 17.38 -6.23
C LEU A 11 -2.13 17.68 -7.65
N SER A 12 -2.67 18.89 -7.88
CA SER A 12 -3.21 19.29 -9.18
C SER A 12 -2.17 19.12 -10.29
N GLY A 13 -2.59 18.48 -11.39
CA GLY A 13 -1.74 18.20 -12.55
C GLY A 13 -0.75 17.04 -12.35
N GLN A 14 -0.68 16.40 -11.18
CA GLN A 14 0.13 15.21 -10.92
C GLN A 14 -0.64 13.92 -11.32
N VAL A 15 0.11 12.88 -11.60
CA VAL A 15 -0.40 11.54 -11.92
C VAL A 15 0.09 10.56 -10.88
N ALA A 16 -0.84 9.88 -10.21
CA ALA A 16 -0.56 8.91 -9.16
C ALA A 16 -1.02 7.50 -9.58
N ILE A 17 -0.12 6.53 -9.56
CA ILE A 17 -0.45 5.10 -9.72
C ILE A 17 -0.64 4.49 -8.34
N VAL A 18 -1.76 3.81 -8.11
CA VAL A 18 -2.05 3.05 -6.89
C VAL A 18 -2.22 1.57 -7.26
N THR A 19 -1.27 0.71 -6.87
CA THR A 19 -1.38 -0.74 -7.06
C THR A 19 -2.24 -1.37 -5.98
N GLY A 20 -3.03 -2.41 -6.32
CA GLY A 20 -4.09 -2.91 -5.43
C GLY A 20 -5.11 -1.81 -5.13
N GLY A 21 -5.37 -0.97 -6.14
CA GLY A 21 -6.16 0.24 -6.01
C GLY A 21 -7.62 -0.01 -5.67
N ALA A 22 -8.19 -1.13 -6.09
CA ALA A 22 -9.56 -1.52 -5.77
C ALA A 22 -9.71 -2.22 -4.40
N GLY A 23 -8.59 -2.49 -3.70
CA GLY A 23 -8.60 -3.07 -2.36
C GLY A 23 -9.05 -2.08 -1.27
N LEU A 24 -9.15 -2.59 -0.02
CA LEU A 24 -9.67 -1.82 1.14
C LEU A 24 -8.98 -0.45 1.33
N LEU A 25 -7.65 -0.42 1.43
CA LEU A 25 -6.89 0.81 1.60
C LEU A 25 -6.72 1.54 0.27
N GLY A 26 -6.47 0.78 -0.82
CA GLY A 26 -6.26 1.34 -2.16
C GLY A 26 -7.40 2.23 -2.61
N ALA A 27 -8.65 1.84 -2.38
CA ALA A 27 -9.82 2.63 -2.72
C ALA A 27 -9.84 3.98 -1.98
N GLY A 28 -9.56 3.98 -0.67
CA GLY A 28 -9.42 5.19 0.12
C GLY A 28 -8.30 6.10 -0.40
N TYR A 29 -7.17 5.50 -0.76
CA TYR A 29 -6.04 6.23 -1.35
C TYR A 29 -6.41 6.89 -2.68
N CYS A 30 -7.07 6.15 -3.58
CA CYS A 30 -7.51 6.70 -4.87
C CYS A 30 -8.45 7.89 -4.70
N HIS A 31 -9.44 7.79 -3.81
CA HIS A 31 -10.35 8.90 -3.51
C HIS A 31 -9.61 10.12 -2.93
N THR A 32 -8.74 9.91 -1.96
CA THR A 32 -8.00 10.99 -1.30
C THR A 32 -7.05 11.70 -2.25
N LEU A 33 -6.28 10.97 -3.06
CA LEU A 33 -5.35 11.55 -4.01
C LEU A 33 -6.09 12.35 -5.11
N SER A 34 -7.21 11.83 -5.58
CA SER A 34 -8.03 12.52 -6.58
C SER A 34 -8.74 13.75 -6.00
N ALA A 35 -9.19 13.71 -4.76
CA ALA A 35 -9.75 14.87 -4.06
C ALA A 35 -8.69 15.97 -3.84
N ALA A 36 -7.40 15.60 -3.71
CA ALA A 36 -6.28 16.53 -3.69
C ALA A 36 -5.83 17.02 -5.09
N GLY A 37 -6.55 16.65 -6.16
CA GLY A 37 -6.32 17.12 -7.53
C GLY A 37 -5.50 16.20 -8.44
N ALA A 38 -5.03 15.04 -7.94
CA ALA A 38 -4.27 14.10 -8.75
C ALA A 38 -5.15 13.33 -9.74
N ARG A 39 -4.64 13.09 -10.95
CA ARG A 39 -5.16 12.06 -11.86
C ARG A 39 -4.69 10.70 -11.35
N VAL A 40 -5.63 9.78 -11.10
CA VAL A 40 -5.31 8.51 -10.46
C VAL A 40 -5.38 7.37 -11.47
N VAL A 41 -4.35 6.53 -11.49
CA VAL A 41 -4.35 5.24 -12.17
C VAL A 41 -4.66 4.17 -11.11
N VAL A 42 -5.85 3.59 -11.20
CA VAL A 42 -6.32 2.48 -10.36
C VAL A 42 -5.80 1.19 -10.98
N ALA A 43 -4.70 0.68 -10.48
CA ALA A 43 -4.06 -0.55 -10.96
C ALA A 43 -4.45 -1.72 -10.05
N ASP A 44 -5.17 -2.71 -10.56
CA ASP A 44 -5.60 -3.87 -9.78
C ASP A 44 -5.65 -5.13 -10.64
N ILE A 45 -5.49 -6.30 -10.03
CA ILE A 45 -5.64 -7.59 -10.71
C ILE A 45 -7.11 -7.84 -11.10
N ASP A 46 -8.04 -7.30 -10.32
CA ASP A 46 -9.47 -7.28 -10.59
C ASP A 46 -9.80 -6.07 -11.48
N GLY A 47 -9.75 -6.27 -12.80
CA GLY A 47 -10.03 -5.24 -13.80
C GLY A 47 -11.41 -4.60 -13.63
N PRO A 48 -12.50 -5.38 -13.55
CA PRO A 48 -13.85 -4.84 -13.29
C PRO A 48 -13.95 -3.98 -12.04
N ALA A 49 -13.36 -4.39 -10.92
CA ALA A 49 -13.34 -3.59 -9.70
C ALA A 49 -12.55 -2.29 -9.87
N ALA A 50 -11.41 -2.34 -10.59
CA ALA A 50 -10.63 -1.14 -10.91
C ALA A 50 -11.42 -0.16 -11.78
N GLU A 51 -12.15 -0.64 -12.80
CA GLU A 51 -13.01 0.18 -13.66
C GLU A 51 -14.13 0.86 -12.88
N ALA A 52 -14.84 0.10 -12.05
CA ALA A 52 -15.89 0.63 -11.20
C ALA A 52 -15.38 1.72 -10.26
N LEU A 53 -14.22 1.49 -9.62
CA LEU A 53 -13.62 2.47 -8.73
C LEU A 53 -13.14 3.72 -9.48
N ALA A 54 -12.45 3.58 -10.61
CA ALA A 54 -11.99 4.73 -11.41
C ALA A 54 -13.15 5.62 -11.85
N GLY A 55 -14.29 5.02 -12.25
CA GLY A 55 -15.52 5.72 -12.53
C GLY A 55 -16.08 6.47 -11.32
N ALA A 56 -16.10 5.84 -10.15
CA ALA A 56 -16.56 6.45 -8.90
C ALA A 56 -15.67 7.61 -8.45
N VAL A 57 -14.34 7.44 -8.52
CA VAL A 57 -13.35 8.47 -8.19
C VAL A 57 -13.47 9.67 -9.11
N THR A 58 -13.56 9.43 -10.43
CA THR A 58 -13.76 10.50 -11.43
C THR A 58 -15.06 11.27 -11.15
N LYS A 59 -16.15 10.57 -10.87
CA LYS A 59 -17.44 11.21 -10.57
C LYS A 59 -17.40 12.06 -9.30
N ALA A 60 -16.69 11.59 -8.27
CA ALA A 60 -16.63 12.27 -6.97
C ALA A 60 -15.77 13.53 -7.00
N SER A 61 -14.64 13.52 -7.70
CA SER A 61 -13.66 14.62 -7.71
C SER A 61 -13.76 15.55 -8.92
N GLY A 62 -14.37 15.07 -10.03
CA GLY A 62 -14.29 15.73 -11.34
C GLY A 62 -12.93 15.57 -12.04
N VAL A 63 -11.95 14.91 -11.42
CA VAL A 63 -10.62 14.66 -11.99
C VAL A 63 -10.59 13.29 -12.64
N LYS A 64 -10.16 13.22 -13.91
CA LYS A 64 -10.12 11.96 -14.68
C LYS A 64 -9.21 10.94 -14.01
N SER A 65 -9.73 9.73 -13.79
CA SER A 65 -9.01 8.55 -13.34
C SER A 65 -9.00 7.47 -14.43
N LEU A 66 -7.97 6.61 -14.43
CA LEU A 66 -7.79 5.50 -15.39
C LEU A 66 -7.78 4.19 -14.62
N ALA A 67 -8.50 3.18 -15.09
CA ALA A 67 -8.38 1.82 -14.61
C ALA A 67 -7.42 1.03 -15.49
N VAL A 68 -6.53 0.24 -14.87
CA VAL A 68 -5.65 -0.69 -15.60
C VAL A 68 -5.61 -2.02 -14.87
N ARG A 69 -6.07 -3.10 -15.53
CA ARG A 69 -5.87 -4.43 -14.99
C ARG A 69 -4.39 -4.74 -14.90
N THR A 70 -3.89 -5.03 -13.69
CA THR A 70 -2.46 -5.18 -13.45
C THR A 70 -2.18 -6.33 -12.48
N ASP A 71 -1.42 -7.32 -12.92
CA ASP A 71 -0.75 -8.27 -12.04
C ASP A 71 0.64 -7.74 -11.73
N VAL A 72 0.88 -7.33 -10.49
CA VAL A 72 2.18 -6.78 -10.07
C VAL A 72 3.29 -7.83 -10.05
N ALA A 73 2.96 -9.13 -9.99
CA ALA A 73 3.93 -10.22 -10.06
C ALA A 73 4.40 -10.50 -11.50
N ASP A 74 3.70 -9.97 -12.51
CA ASP A 74 4.07 -10.10 -13.92
C ASP A 74 4.72 -8.82 -14.46
N GLN A 75 5.99 -8.92 -14.86
CA GLN A 75 6.76 -7.80 -15.39
C GLN A 75 6.13 -7.18 -16.65
N ALA A 76 5.52 -8.00 -17.52
CA ALA A 76 4.88 -7.50 -18.74
C ALA A 76 3.63 -6.69 -18.40
N SER A 77 2.81 -7.18 -17.46
CA SER A 77 1.64 -6.49 -16.95
C SER A 77 2.01 -5.14 -16.29
N VAL A 78 3.07 -5.11 -15.47
CA VAL A 78 3.58 -3.87 -14.86
C VAL A 78 4.05 -2.86 -15.92
N ARG A 79 4.74 -3.30 -16.97
CA ARG A 79 5.13 -2.42 -18.08
C ARG A 79 3.92 -1.84 -18.79
N ALA A 80 2.93 -2.66 -19.11
CA ALA A 80 1.69 -2.23 -19.77
C ALA A 80 0.93 -1.19 -18.92
N MET A 81 0.92 -1.34 -17.59
CA MET A 81 0.35 -0.35 -16.67
C MET A 81 1.04 1.02 -16.82
N VAL A 82 2.38 1.04 -16.82
CA VAL A 82 3.15 2.27 -16.95
C VAL A 82 2.94 2.91 -18.34
N GLU A 83 2.96 2.11 -19.40
CA GLU A 83 2.69 2.58 -20.77
C GLU A 83 1.29 3.19 -20.89
N SER A 84 0.27 2.55 -20.32
CA SER A 84 -1.10 3.06 -20.31
C SER A 84 -1.21 4.39 -19.57
N ALA A 85 -0.55 4.53 -18.42
CA ALA A 85 -0.52 5.77 -17.65
C ALA A 85 0.17 6.90 -18.42
N LEU A 86 1.29 6.62 -19.10
CA LEU A 86 2.03 7.57 -19.90
C LEU A 86 1.27 7.96 -21.19
N ALA A 87 0.62 7.01 -21.85
CA ALA A 87 -0.19 7.28 -23.04
C ALA A 87 -1.39 8.18 -22.72
N GLU A 88 -2.04 7.98 -21.58
CA GLU A 88 -3.23 8.73 -21.17
C GLU A 88 -2.87 10.12 -20.60
N PHE A 89 -1.85 10.20 -19.76
CA PHE A 89 -1.57 11.40 -18.95
C PHE A 89 -0.22 12.05 -19.22
N GLY A 90 0.67 11.43 -19.99
CA GLY A 90 1.98 11.95 -20.38
C GLY A 90 3.04 11.99 -19.30
N ARG A 91 2.72 11.59 -18.05
CA ARG A 91 3.63 11.67 -16.90
C ARG A 91 3.24 10.70 -15.80
N ILE A 92 4.17 10.43 -14.88
CA ILE A 92 3.94 9.72 -13.63
C ILE A 92 4.73 10.44 -12.53
N ASP A 93 4.03 10.92 -11.49
CA ASP A 93 4.62 11.69 -10.39
C ASP A 93 4.68 10.89 -9.10
N VAL A 94 3.68 10.03 -8.87
CA VAL A 94 3.52 9.27 -7.64
C VAL A 94 3.30 7.79 -7.95
N LEU A 95 3.99 6.92 -7.21
CA LEU A 95 3.70 5.49 -7.15
C LEU A 95 3.37 5.12 -5.71
N VAL A 96 2.20 4.52 -5.51
CA VAL A 96 1.81 3.89 -4.24
C VAL A 96 1.83 2.37 -4.43
N ASN A 97 2.87 1.72 -3.94
CA ASN A 97 2.99 0.27 -3.89
C ASN A 97 2.16 -0.27 -2.73
N ASN A 98 0.86 -0.53 -3.01
CA ASN A 98 -0.11 -0.98 -2.02
C ASN A 98 -0.59 -2.43 -2.27
N ALA A 99 -0.51 -2.95 -3.49
CA ALA A 99 -0.90 -4.34 -3.78
C ALA A 99 -0.22 -5.33 -2.84
N ALA A 100 -1.01 -6.23 -2.27
CA ALA A 100 -0.50 -7.24 -1.36
C ALA A 100 -1.42 -8.48 -1.34
N LEU A 101 -0.80 -9.64 -1.18
CA LEU A 101 -1.49 -10.83 -0.67
C LEU A 101 -1.47 -10.76 0.85
N ASP A 102 -2.64 -10.52 1.44
CA ASP A 102 -2.86 -10.55 2.88
C ASP A 102 -3.92 -11.60 3.21
N PRO A 103 -3.56 -12.67 3.92
CA PRO A 103 -4.52 -13.72 4.29
C PRO A 103 -5.67 -13.14 5.11
N LYS A 104 -6.91 -13.45 4.72
CA LYS A 104 -8.11 -12.99 5.41
C LYS A 104 -8.49 -13.98 6.49
N PHE A 105 -8.72 -13.48 7.69
CA PHE A 105 -9.15 -14.25 8.87
C PHE A 105 -10.62 -13.94 9.19
N ASP A 106 -11.49 -14.13 8.23
CA ASP A 106 -12.93 -13.96 8.36
C ASP A 106 -13.66 -15.33 8.30
N ALA A 107 -14.97 -15.31 8.51
CA ALA A 107 -15.78 -16.54 8.54
C ALA A 107 -15.78 -17.30 7.20
N ALA A 108 -15.64 -16.59 6.06
CA ALA A 108 -15.63 -17.20 4.74
C ALA A 108 -14.30 -17.93 4.44
N HIS A 109 -13.22 -17.58 5.15
CA HIS A 109 -11.89 -18.15 4.98
C HIS A 109 -11.46 -19.00 6.20
N ALA A 110 -12.38 -19.35 7.09
CA ALA A 110 -12.08 -20.14 8.27
C ALA A 110 -11.43 -21.50 7.90
N GLY A 111 -10.29 -21.80 8.54
CA GLY A 111 -9.49 -23.00 8.25
C GLY A 111 -8.55 -22.88 7.04
N SER A 112 -8.64 -21.80 6.25
CA SER A 112 -7.77 -21.63 5.07
C SER A 112 -6.31 -21.37 5.42
N HIS A 113 -6.02 -20.96 6.67
CA HIS A 113 -4.69 -20.56 7.16
C HIS A 113 -4.23 -21.45 8.34
N ALA A 114 -4.70 -22.70 8.38
CA ALA A 114 -4.34 -23.65 9.42
C ALA A 114 -2.91 -24.23 9.28
N SER A 115 -2.23 -23.97 8.15
CA SER A 115 -0.86 -24.46 7.96
C SER A 115 0.09 -23.82 8.96
N SER A 116 0.73 -24.67 9.74
CA SER A 116 1.82 -24.28 10.64
C SER A 116 3.06 -23.85 9.83
N PHE A 117 4.03 -23.25 10.51
CA PHE A 117 5.28 -22.83 9.85
C PHE A 117 6.01 -24.01 9.20
N GLU A 118 5.99 -25.18 9.86
CA GLU A 118 6.67 -26.39 9.41
C GLU A 118 6.06 -26.97 8.13
N GLU A 119 4.79 -26.70 7.86
CA GLU A 119 4.04 -27.26 6.74
C GLU A 119 3.74 -26.24 5.64
N LEU A 120 4.28 -25.01 5.75
CA LEU A 120 4.04 -23.97 4.74
C LEU A 120 4.63 -24.39 3.38
N PRO A 121 3.80 -24.53 2.32
CA PRO A 121 4.30 -24.91 1.00
C PRO A 121 5.25 -23.86 0.43
N LEU A 122 6.32 -24.30 -0.24
CA LEU A 122 7.28 -23.40 -0.89
C LEU A 122 6.60 -22.51 -1.95
N GLU A 123 5.61 -23.03 -2.63
CA GLU A 123 4.83 -22.31 -3.64
C GLU A 123 4.07 -21.14 -3.03
N ALA A 124 3.47 -21.32 -1.85
CA ALA A 124 2.78 -20.25 -1.12
C ALA A 124 3.76 -19.17 -0.66
N TRP A 125 4.98 -19.56 -0.23
CA TRP A 125 6.07 -18.66 0.06
C TRP A 125 6.45 -17.83 -1.18
N GLN A 126 6.72 -18.50 -2.30
CA GLN A 126 7.12 -17.84 -3.55
C GLN A 126 6.04 -16.89 -4.08
N GLN A 127 4.77 -17.32 -4.08
CA GLN A 127 3.65 -16.50 -4.50
C GLN A 127 3.50 -15.24 -3.64
N SER A 128 3.59 -15.37 -2.33
CA SER A 128 3.50 -14.23 -1.43
C SER A 128 4.64 -13.23 -1.64
N LEU A 129 5.88 -13.70 -1.83
CA LEU A 129 7.02 -12.82 -2.11
C LEU A 129 6.92 -12.19 -3.50
N ALA A 130 6.41 -12.93 -4.50
CA ALA A 130 6.22 -12.42 -5.86
C ALA A 130 5.31 -11.18 -5.86
N VAL A 131 4.20 -11.21 -5.11
CA VAL A 131 3.28 -10.06 -5.03
C VAL A 131 3.82 -8.98 -4.07
N ASN A 132 4.16 -9.37 -2.82
CA ASN A 132 4.34 -8.42 -1.73
C ASN A 132 5.68 -7.69 -1.75
N ILE A 133 6.70 -8.21 -2.45
CA ILE A 133 8.01 -7.55 -2.54
C ILE A 133 8.54 -7.48 -3.97
N THR A 134 8.51 -8.58 -4.76
CA THR A 134 8.98 -8.53 -6.15
C THR A 134 8.10 -7.58 -6.97
N GLY A 135 6.78 -7.59 -6.78
CA GLY A 135 5.86 -6.66 -7.43
C GLY A 135 6.16 -5.19 -7.13
N MET A 136 6.48 -4.86 -5.87
CA MET A 136 6.90 -3.50 -5.51
C MET A 136 8.20 -3.09 -6.21
N PHE A 137 9.16 -4.00 -6.29
CA PHE A 137 10.40 -3.79 -7.04
C PHE A 137 10.12 -3.53 -8.53
N LEU A 138 9.31 -4.38 -9.17
CA LEU A 138 8.97 -4.24 -10.59
C LEU A 138 8.26 -2.92 -10.88
N CYS A 139 7.29 -2.53 -10.06
CA CYS A 139 6.58 -1.27 -10.20
C CYS A 139 7.51 -0.06 -10.02
N ALA A 140 8.36 -0.07 -8.97
CA ALA A 140 9.33 0.99 -8.75
C ALA A 140 10.33 1.10 -9.92
N GLN A 141 10.82 -0.04 -10.43
CA GLN A 141 11.72 -0.09 -11.58
C GLN A 141 11.06 0.48 -12.84
N ALA A 142 9.80 0.13 -13.11
CA ALA A 142 9.09 0.54 -14.31
C ALA A 142 8.83 2.07 -14.34
N VAL A 143 8.41 2.67 -13.23
CA VAL A 143 8.16 4.13 -13.15
C VAL A 143 9.44 4.96 -13.11
N SER A 144 10.56 4.37 -12.68
CA SER A 144 11.83 5.08 -12.45
C SER A 144 12.32 5.85 -13.68
N ARG A 145 12.17 5.29 -14.87
CA ARG A 145 12.62 5.97 -16.11
C ARG A 145 11.89 7.29 -16.33
N SER A 146 10.57 7.29 -16.18
CA SER A 146 9.75 8.50 -16.32
C SER A 146 10.10 9.52 -15.24
N MET A 147 10.20 9.10 -13.96
CA MET A 147 10.54 10.00 -12.87
C MET A 147 11.95 10.58 -12.98
N LEU A 148 12.94 9.78 -13.41
CA LEU A 148 14.31 10.25 -13.66
C LEU A 148 14.37 11.27 -14.80
N SER A 149 13.64 11.02 -15.89
CA SER A 149 13.54 11.97 -17.01
C SER A 149 12.87 13.29 -16.60
N ALA A 150 11.88 13.23 -15.70
CA ALA A 150 11.20 14.41 -15.16
C ALA A 150 11.99 15.13 -14.05
N GLY A 151 13.05 14.51 -13.50
CA GLY A 151 13.83 15.01 -12.36
C GLY A 151 13.02 15.14 -11.07
N ARG A 152 11.89 14.42 -10.95
CA ARG A 152 11.00 14.44 -9.78
C ARG A 152 10.16 13.16 -9.69
N GLY A 153 9.80 12.78 -8.48
CA GLY A 153 8.90 11.66 -8.23
C GLY A 153 8.76 11.34 -6.75
N VAL A 154 7.68 10.65 -6.41
CA VAL A 154 7.48 10.12 -5.06
C VAL A 154 7.05 8.66 -5.13
N ILE A 155 7.70 7.80 -4.38
CA ILE A 155 7.33 6.40 -4.22
C ILE A 155 6.97 6.17 -2.75
N VAL A 156 5.80 5.63 -2.49
CA VAL A 156 5.39 5.20 -1.16
C VAL A 156 5.15 3.69 -1.18
N ASN A 157 5.89 2.98 -0.35
CA ASN A 157 5.76 1.52 -0.19
C ASN A 157 4.96 1.22 1.08
N ILE A 158 3.88 0.43 0.95
CA ILE A 158 3.03 0.08 2.10
C ILE A 158 3.57 -1.18 2.79
N SER A 159 4.09 -1.00 4.00
CA SER A 159 4.51 -2.08 4.90
C SER A 159 3.35 -2.52 5.81
N SER A 160 3.64 -2.95 7.01
CA SER A 160 2.71 -3.34 8.07
C SER A 160 3.44 -3.28 9.41
N THR A 161 2.71 -3.16 10.53
CA THR A 161 3.27 -3.40 11.87
C THR A 161 4.02 -4.73 11.95
N TYR A 162 3.55 -5.74 11.22
CA TYR A 162 4.23 -7.05 11.14
C TYR A 162 5.51 -7.06 10.29
N GLY A 163 5.86 -5.94 9.67
CA GLY A 163 7.19 -5.69 9.14
C GLY A 163 8.18 -5.09 10.17
N LEU A 164 7.68 -4.67 11.33
CA LEU A 164 8.48 -4.13 12.44
C LEU A 164 8.60 -5.11 13.60
N VAL A 165 7.50 -5.82 13.89
CA VAL A 165 7.40 -6.81 14.98
C VAL A 165 6.77 -8.10 14.47
N GLY A 166 7.02 -9.22 15.15
CA GLY A 166 6.35 -10.49 14.85
C GLY A 166 4.85 -10.43 15.20
N PRO A 167 3.98 -11.13 14.46
CA PRO A 167 2.57 -11.25 14.82
C PRO A 167 2.40 -12.02 16.13
N ASP A 168 1.53 -11.50 17.00
CA ASP A 168 1.05 -12.29 18.12
C ASP A 168 0.04 -13.32 17.62
N GLN A 169 0.49 -14.54 17.45
CA GLN A 169 -0.33 -15.61 16.89
C GLN A 169 -1.58 -15.94 17.75
N ARG A 170 -1.56 -15.58 19.03
CA ARG A 170 -2.72 -15.76 19.94
C ARG A 170 -3.93 -14.94 19.50
N LEU A 171 -3.75 -13.89 18.70
CA LEU A 171 -4.86 -13.08 18.15
C LEU A 171 -5.74 -13.89 17.19
N TYR A 172 -5.17 -14.91 16.54
CA TYR A 172 -5.84 -15.72 15.52
C TYR A 172 -6.43 -17.02 16.09
N ALA A 173 -6.09 -17.38 17.33
CA ALA A 173 -6.63 -18.56 17.98
C ALA A 173 -8.11 -18.37 18.34
N ARG A 174 -8.94 -19.37 18.07
CA ARG A 174 -10.35 -19.44 18.44
C ARG A 174 -10.64 -20.74 19.17
N GLU A 175 -11.47 -20.67 20.21
CA GLU A 175 -11.92 -21.86 20.91
C GLU A 175 -12.75 -22.75 19.99
N GLY A 176 -12.51 -24.06 20.02
CA GLY A 176 -13.24 -25.04 19.21
C GLY A 176 -12.96 -25.00 17.71
N ARG A 177 -11.94 -24.27 17.25
CA ARG A 177 -11.52 -24.23 15.84
C ARG A 177 -10.05 -24.62 15.69
N PRO A 178 -9.62 -25.11 14.51
CA PRO A 178 -8.20 -25.26 14.20
C PRO A 178 -7.46 -23.94 14.43
N THR A 179 -6.23 -24.03 14.96
CA THR A 179 -5.39 -22.83 15.14
C THR A 179 -5.01 -22.28 13.77
N GLU A 180 -5.27 -21.02 13.56
CA GLU A 180 -4.83 -20.29 12.36
C GLU A 180 -3.62 -19.42 12.71
N TYR A 181 -2.78 -19.17 11.72
CA TYR A 181 -1.53 -18.44 11.89
C TYR A 181 -1.42 -17.32 10.87
N LYS A 182 -0.98 -16.13 11.28
CA LYS A 182 -0.49 -15.13 10.33
C LYS A 182 0.79 -15.69 9.70
N PRO A 183 0.81 -15.91 8.37
CA PRO A 183 1.93 -16.58 7.72
C PRO A 183 3.25 -15.83 7.85
N VAL A 184 4.35 -16.57 7.97
CA VAL A 184 5.72 -16.01 7.99
C VAL A 184 6.02 -15.18 6.74
N THR A 185 5.47 -15.57 5.60
CA THR A 185 5.63 -14.86 4.31
C THR A 185 5.24 -13.39 4.38
N TYR A 186 4.15 -13.08 5.10
CA TYR A 186 3.68 -11.72 5.26
C TYR A 186 4.68 -10.86 6.06
N THR A 187 5.11 -11.36 7.21
CA THR A 187 6.10 -10.68 8.06
C THR A 187 7.40 -10.43 7.31
N VAL A 188 7.94 -11.45 6.65
CA VAL A 188 9.21 -11.33 5.91
C VAL A 188 9.09 -10.34 4.76
N ALA A 189 8.02 -10.44 3.96
CA ALA A 189 7.80 -9.51 2.85
C ALA A 189 7.65 -8.05 3.34
N LYS A 190 6.85 -7.84 4.40
CA LYS A 190 6.63 -6.48 4.94
C LYS A 190 7.86 -5.89 5.63
N ALA A 191 8.74 -6.71 6.19
CA ALA A 191 10.05 -6.28 6.68
C ALA A 191 10.99 -5.90 5.52
N ALA A 192 11.01 -6.67 4.43
CA ALA A 192 11.82 -6.40 3.25
C ALA A 192 11.46 -5.07 2.57
N VAL A 193 10.20 -4.61 2.64
CA VAL A 193 9.73 -3.32 2.13
C VAL A 193 10.56 -2.15 2.69
N ILE A 194 10.92 -2.19 3.97
CA ILE A 194 11.71 -1.13 4.62
C ILE A 194 13.13 -1.10 4.05
N GLY A 195 13.72 -2.26 3.83
CA GLY A 195 15.04 -2.39 3.18
C GLY A 195 15.02 -1.85 1.74
N LEU A 196 14.02 -2.24 0.94
CA LEU A 196 13.84 -1.74 -0.42
C LEU A 196 13.69 -0.21 -0.45
N THR A 197 12.90 0.35 0.47
CA THR A 197 12.69 1.80 0.59
C THR A 197 14.01 2.54 0.83
N ARG A 198 14.82 2.07 1.78
CA ARG A 198 16.12 2.69 2.10
C ARG A 198 17.08 2.62 0.91
N TYR A 199 17.15 1.46 0.25
CA TYR A 199 17.97 1.31 -0.94
C TYR A 199 17.56 2.30 -2.04
N LEU A 200 16.28 2.37 -2.37
CA LEU A 200 15.78 3.26 -3.42
C LEU A 200 15.98 4.74 -3.07
N ALA A 201 15.77 5.13 -1.81
CA ALA A 201 16.00 6.51 -1.35
C ALA A 201 17.45 6.95 -1.57
N THR A 202 18.42 6.07 -1.27
CA THR A 202 19.83 6.35 -1.48
C THR A 202 20.23 6.27 -2.97
N TYR A 203 19.67 5.34 -3.72
CA TYR A 203 19.89 5.22 -5.17
C TYR A 203 19.43 6.46 -5.95
N PHE A 204 18.35 7.10 -5.50
CA PHE A 204 17.83 8.33 -6.11
C PHE A 204 18.41 9.63 -5.50
N ALA A 205 19.49 9.56 -4.72
CA ALA A 205 20.13 10.74 -4.16
C ALA A 205 20.48 11.77 -5.25
N GLY A 206 20.07 13.01 -5.05
CA GLY A 206 20.29 14.12 -6.00
C GLY A 206 19.44 14.08 -7.26
N LYS A 207 18.50 13.13 -7.40
CA LYS A 207 17.68 12.94 -8.62
C LYS A 207 16.25 13.47 -8.48
N GLY A 208 15.91 14.16 -7.37
CA GLY A 208 14.59 14.72 -7.14
C GLY A 208 13.48 13.70 -6.84
N ILE A 209 13.85 12.46 -6.54
CA ILE A 209 12.89 11.38 -6.25
C ILE A 209 12.96 11.04 -4.76
N ARG A 210 11.80 11.07 -4.07
CA ARG A 210 11.67 10.66 -2.67
C ARG A 210 11.05 9.27 -2.59
N VAL A 211 11.53 8.44 -1.66
CA VAL A 211 10.99 7.10 -1.43
C VAL A 211 10.81 6.90 0.07
N ASN A 212 9.58 6.62 0.50
CA ASN A 212 9.26 6.40 1.90
C ASN A 212 8.41 5.14 2.08
N THR A 213 8.41 4.61 3.29
CA THR A 213 7.48 3.56 3.74
C THR A 213 6.37 4.18 4.56
N MET A 214 5.15 3.68 4.40
CA MET A 214 4.09 3.83 5.38
C MET A 214 3.82 2.47 6.01
N THR A 215 3.72 2.43 7.34
CA THR A 215 3.47 1.21 8.12
C THR A 215 2.14 1.33 8.84
N PRO A 216 1.03 0.86 8.25
CA PRO A 216 -0.26 0.81 8.89
C PRO A 216 -0.31 -0.21 10.02
N GLY A 217 -1.08 0.11 11.06
CA GLY A 217 -1.64 -0.85 12.01
C GLY A 217 -2.84 -1.60 11.44
N GLY A 218 -3.56 -2.31 12.31
CA GLY A 218 -4.78 -3.00 11.93
C GLY A 218 -5.91 -2.01 11.64
N VAL A 219 -6.43 -2.07 10.43
CA VAL A 219 -7.57 -1.30 9.96
C VAL A 219 -8.83 -2.18 10.06
N PHE A 220 -9.91 -1.64 10.62
CA PHE A 220 -11.16 -2.38 10.74
C PHE A 220 -11.75 -2.69 9.36
N ALA A 221 -12.10 -3.94 9.14
CA ALA A 221 -12.66 -4.44 7.88
C ALA A 221 -13.70 -5.56 8.12
N GLY A 222 -14.57 -5.38 9.13
CA GLY A 222 -15.58 -6.39 9.46
C GLY A 222 -15.04 -7.61 10.21
N HIS A 223 -13.94 -7.46 10.95
CA HIS A 223 -13.40 -8.52 11.81
C HIS A 223 -14.40 -8.88 12.91
N ASP A 224 -14.32 -10.14 13.40
CA ASP A 224 -15.13 -10.59 14.53
C ASP A 224 -14.80 -9.82 15.83
N GLU A 225 -15.79 -9.74 16.73
CA GLU A 225 -15.70 -8.94 17.96
C GLU A 225 -14.53 -9.40 18.86
N GLU A 226 -14.23 -10.68 18.88
CA GLU A 226 -13.14 -11.23 19.71
C GLU A 226 -11.78 -10.76 19.17
N PHE A 227 -11.60 -10.78 17.86
CA PHE A 227 -10.39 -10.23 17.23
C PHE A 227 -10.25 -8.75 17.50
N VAL A 228 -11.32 -7.98 17.27
CA VAL A 228 -11.33 -6.52 17.52
C VAL A 228 -10.97 -6.23 18.97
N ARG A 229 -11.57 -6.90 19.93
CA ARG A 229 -11.28 -6.74 21.35
C ARG A 229 -9.82 -7.04 21.69
N ARG A 230 -9.30 -8.18 21.21
CA ARG A 230 -7.91 -8.63 21.47
C ARG A 230 -6.90 -7.69 20.80
N TYR A 231 -7.18 -7.28 19.56
CA TYR A 231 -6.32 -6.36 18.81
C TYR A 231 -6.28 -4.99 19.48
N SER A 232 -7.45 -4.44 19.82
CA SER A 232 -7.59 -3.12 20.46
C SER A 232 -6.86 -3.03 21.80
N ALA A 233 -6.88 -4.12 22.59
CA ALA A 233 -6.16 -4.19 23.85
C ALA A 233 -4.62 -4.08 23.73
N ARG A 234 -4.09 -4.22 22.52
CA ARG A 234 -2.65 -4.09 22.24
C ARG A 234 -2.28 -2.75 21.60
N THR A 235 -3.25 -1.93 21.25
CA THR A 235 -3.00 -0.57 20.77
C THR A 235 -3.06 0.43 21.92
N VAL A 236 -2.20 1.44 21.91
CA VAL A 236 -2.25 2.52 22.90
C VAL A 236 -3.57 3.31 22.79
N LEU A 237 -4.08 3.47 21.55
CA LEU A 237 -5.36 4.16 21.31
C LEU A 237 -6.58 3.28 21.62
N GLY A 238 -6.42 2.01 21.98
CA GLY A 238 -7.52 1.13 22.41
C GLY A 238 -8.51 0.72 21.32
N ARG A 239 -8.17 0.89 20.04
CA ARG A 239 -9.05 0.57 18.91
C ARG A 239 -8.25 0.19 17.64
N MET A 240 -8.90 -0.45 16.71
CA MET A 240 -8.42 -0.53 15.34
C MET A 240 -8.60 0.82 14.61
N ALA A 241 -7.86 1.04 13.54
CA ALA A 241 -7.97 2.24 12.74
C ALA A 241 -9.18 2.18 11.79
N GLU A 242 -9.71 3.34 11.46
CA GLU A 242 -10.57 3.53 10.30
C GLU A 242 -9.70 3.70 9.04
N LYS A 243 -10.21 3.27 7.87
CA LYS A 243 -9.44 3.31 6.61
C LYS A 243 -9.03 4.73 6.19
N GLU A 244 -9.83 5.73 6.51
CA GLU A 244 -9.60 7.14 6.20
C GLU A 244 -8.38 7.70 6.95
N GLU A 245 -8.04 7.15 8.12
CA GLU A 245 -6.87 7.58 8.89
C GLU A 245 -5.56 7.26 8.16
N MET A 246 -5.54 6.15 7.39
CA MET A 246 -4.39 5.80 6.54
C MET A 246 -4.25 6.74 5.35
N SER A 247 -5.36 7.19 4.79
CA SER A 247 -5.38 8.04 3.60
C SER A 247 -4.74 9.41 3.84
N SER A 248 -4.97 10.01 5.02
CA SER A 248 -4.37 11.29 5.41
C SER A 248 -2.85 11.19 5.54
N ALA A 249 -2.34 10.10 6.12
CA ALA A 249 -0.92 9.84 6.24
C ALA A 249 -0.26 9.62 4.86
N LEU A 250 -0.96 8.92 3.94
CA LEU A 250 -0.50 8.77 2.57
C LEU A 250 -0.42 10.12 1.86
N LEU A 251 -1.46 10.96 1.95
CA LEU A 251 -1.46 12.30 1.34
C LEU A 251 -0.26 13.13 1.81
N PHE A 252 0.05 13.09 3.11
CA PHE A 252 1.25 13.74 3.64
C PHE A 252 2.52 13.23 2.95
N LEU A 253 2.70 11.91 2.81
CA LEU A 253 3.91 11.32 2.24
C LEU A 253 4.11 11.63 0.74
N VAL A 254 3.03 11.71 -0.03
CA VAL A 254 3.12 11.96 -1.48
C VAL A 254 3.23 13.44 -1.83
N SER A 255 2.82 14.32 -0.95
CA SER A 255 2.75 15.77 -1.18
C SER A 255 4.05 16.51 -0.78
N ASP A 256 4.10 17.80 -1.08
CA ASP A 256 5.21 18.68 -0.70
C ASP A 256 5.25 18.98 0.81
N ALA A 257 4.19 18.61 1.57
CA ALA A 257 4.21 18.66 3.02
C ALA A 257 5.30 17.78 3.65
N SER A 258 5.75 16.74 2.92
CA SER A 258 6.87 15.86 3.31
C SER A 258 8.11 16.04 2.44
N SER A 259 8.34 17.22 1.84
CA SER A 259 9.42 17.47 0.87
C SER A 259 10.83 17.19 1.40
N TYR A 260 11.04 17.24 2.73
CA TYR A 260 12.33 16.91 3.37
C TYR A 260 12.37 15.48 3.93
N MET A 261 11.51 14.58 3.43
CA MET A 261 11.38 13.20 3.93
C MET A 261 11.65 12.19 2.82
N THR A 262 12.72 11.41 2.96
CA THR A 262 13.05 10.25 2.11
C THR A 262 13.77 9.19 2.91
N GLY A 263 13.60 7.90 2.57
CA GLY A 263 14.17 6.75 3.30
C GLY A 263 13.53 6.47 4.65
N ALA A 264 12.49 7.21 5.01
CA ALA A 264 11.83 7.12 6.30
C ALA A 264 10.71 6.07 6.30
N ASN A 265 10.31 5.66 7.51
CA ASN A 265 9.15 4.83 7.77
C ASN A 265 8.16 5.61 8.66
N LEU A 266 7.01 5.98 8.10
CA LEU A 266 5.92 6.60 8.83
C LEU A 266 5.02 5.50 9.41
N VAL A 267 5.09 5.31 10.72
CA VAL A 267 4.27 4.33 11.45
C VAL A 267 2.94 4.97 11.84
N VAL A 268 1.83 4.32 11.45
CA VAL A 268 0.46 4.76 11.72
C VAL A 268 -0.32 3.57 12.27
N ASP A 269 -0.09 3.22 13.53
CA ASP A 269 -0.48 1.93 14.11
C ASP A 269 -1.24 2.02 15.43
N GLY A 270 -1.65 3.22 15.84
CA GLY A 270 -2.34 3.43 17.12
C GLY A 270 -1.49 3.12 18.34
N GLY A 271 -0.16 3.10 18.18
CA GLY A 271 0.80 2.77 19.24
C GLY A 271 1.02 1.26 19.44
N TRP A 272 0.61 0.42 18.50
CA TRP A 272 0.85 -1.03 18.57
C TRP A 272 2.31 -1.39 18.80
N THR A 273 3.24 -0.66 18.17
CA THR A 273 4.69 -0.92 18.25
C THR A 273 5.41 -0.05 19.27
N ALA A 274 4.69 0.68 20.13
CA ALA A 274 5.28 1.62 21.09
C ALA A 274 5.70 0.96 22.41
N TRP A 275 5.29 -0.30 22.70
CA TRP A 275 5.58 -1.05 23.92
C TRP A 275 5.94 -2.51 23.66
#